data_5d09dbab77a05d066b2fcbebdfd3d12a
#
_entry.id   5d09dbab77a05d066b2fcbebdfd3d12a
#
_cell.length_a   1.000
_cell.length_b   1.000
_cell.length_c   1.000
_cell.angle_alpha   90.00
_cell.angle_beta   90.00
_cell.angle_gamma   90.00
#
_symmetry.space_group_name_H-M   'P 1'
#
loop_
_entity.id
_entity.type
_entity.pdbx_description
1 polymer ?
#
loop_
_entity_poly.entity_id
_entity_poly.type
_entity_poly.pdbx_seq_one_letter_code
_entity_poly.pdbx_strand_id
1 'polypeptide(L)'
;FKYSMSNKITLRASKSSSFSMPSMAQMFSSDINLGSVRDYNGDSPFVRQARIGNPSLKPATSDNINIGLIFENQGQRLSIDYWNIKYKNRIEAQSAQVILNTAPNGPSITRNSNNDLIGVTTTYFNEESTEVSGVDYSYDSLLVSSSKYGDIKLSINATVLFEFLTPALANEGLENMVNRVGKFNYDTNTHSLPKKKINAFLKWNHLDYEIDLNARHIDGYKNQRPVTGLGLSYGYKNTIDSFLVFDLSLKRTFILESGEIDLKLSIINLFDESAPRLYDAPDFSFDTRVHDPRGRITGINFEYRH
;
A
#
# COMPACT_ATOMS: atom_id res chain seq x y z
N PHE A 1 -6.58 27.05 7.82
CA PHE A 1 -7.70 27.83 7.31
C PHE A 1 -8.93 26.93 7.13
N LYS A 2 -10.07 27.38 7.62
CA LYS A 2 -11.38 26.74 7.41
C LYS A 2 -12.39 27.85 7.11
N TYR A 3 -13.18 27.71 6.05
CA TYR A 3 -14.18 28.66 5.61
C TYR A 3 -15.47 27.97 5.23
N SER A 4 -16.55 28.27 5.94
CA SER A 4 -17.90 27.76 5.62
C SER A 4 -18.56 28.69 4.61
N MET A 5 -18.63 28.23 3.34
CA MET A 5 -19.28 28.97 2.26
C MET A 5 -20.79 28.97 2.42
N SER A 6 -21.33 27.94 3.05
CA SER A 6 -22.75 27.79 3.40
C SER A 6 -22.90 26.78 4.53
N ASN A 7 -24.13 26.54 4.98
CA ASN A 7 -24.46 25.51 5.96
C ASN A 7 -24.13 24.08 5.45
N LYS A 8 -23.82 23.94 4.15
CA LYS A 8 -23.58 22.63 3.52
C LYS A 8 -22.18 22.47 2.96
N ILE A 9 -21.45 23.58 2.73
CA ILE A 9 -20.16 23.56 2.03
C ILE A 9 -19.10 24.22 2.90
N THR A 10 -18.03 23.47 3.17
CA THR A 10 -16.86 23.97 3.90
C THR A 10 -15.59 23.74 3.07
N LEU A 11 -14.81 24.81 2.89
CA LEU A 11 -13.45 24.74 2.37
C LEU A 11 -12.48 24.65 3.53
N ARG A 12 -11.42 23.84 3.37
CA ARG A 12 -10.30 23.78 4.30
C ARG A 12 -8.97 23.81 3.54
N ALA A 13 -7.98 24.44 4.12
CA ALA A 13 -6.62 24.42 3.59
C ALA A 13 -5.62 24.44 4.73
N SER A 14 -4.56 23.70 4.60
CA SER A 14 -3.44 23.73 5.54
C SER A 14 -2.12 23.73 4.80
N LYS A 15 -1.12 24.37 5.38
CA LYS A 15 0.28 24.30 5.00
C LYS A 15 1.07 24.02 6.28
N SER A 16 1.94 23.02 6.25
CA SER A 16 2.77 22.66 7.38
C SER A 16 4.13 22.17 6.89
N SER A 17 5.12 22.22 7.77
CA SER A 17 6.40 21.54 7.58
C SER A 17 6.59 20.53 8.70
N SER A 18 7.32 19.48 8.42
CA SER A 18 7.70 18.48 9.40
C SER A 18 9.14 18.02 9.19
N PHE A 19 9.70 17.38 10.20
CA PHE A 19 11.01 16.76 10.11
C PHE A 19 10.99 15.40 10.82
N SER A 20 11.92 14.53 10.43
CA SER A 20 12.15 13.24 11.04
C SER A 20 13.64 13.01 11.19
N MET A 21 14.07 12.73 12.41
CA MET A 21 15.46 12.36 12.69
C MET A 21 15.72 10.91 12.27
N PRO A 22 16.94 10.58 11.80
CA PRO A 22 17.32 9.18 11.64
C PRO A 22 17.19 8.44 12.97
N SER A 23 16.67 7.21 12.94
CA SER A 23 16.64 6.36 14.12
C SER A 23 18.04 5.82 14.44
N MET A 24 18.27 5.42 15.70
CA MET A 24 19.52 4.77 16.10
C MET A 24 19.79 3.50 15.29
N ALA A 25 18.74 2.74 14.94
CA ALA A 25 18.85 1.57 14.08
C ALA A 25 19.34 1.93 12.68
N GLN A 26 18.78 2.98 12.06
CA GLN A 26 19.22 3.44 10.73
C GLN A 26 20.67 3.96 10.73
N MET A 27 21.14 4.48 11.85
CA MET A 27 22.49 5.02 11.95
C MET A 27 23.55 3.97 12.33
N PHE A 28 23.24 3.03 13.23
CA PHE A 28 24.25 2.22 13.89
C PHE A 28 24.00 0.71 13.91
N SER A 29 22.79 0.24 13.55
CA SER A 29 22.53 -1.20 13.51
C SER A 29 22.99 -1.83 12.21
N SER A 30 23.24 -3.14 12.25
CA SER A 30 23.41 -3.98 11.06
C SER A 30 22.45 -5.16 11.14
N ASP A 31 21.76 -5.42 10.04
CA ASP A 31 20.85 -6.55 9.89
C ASP A 31 21.32 -7.46 8.78
N ILE A 32 21.07 -8.76 8.91
CA ILE A 32 21.37 -9.74 7.87
C ILE A 32 20.09 -10.51 7.59
N ASN A 33 19.64 -10.43 6.35
CA ASN A 33 18.52 -11.20 5.85
C ASN A 33 18.96 -12.09 4.68
N LEU A 34 18.20 -13.12 4.38
CA LEU A 34 18.28 -13.87 3.13
C LEU A 34 17.17 -13.37 2.21
N GLY A 35 17.49 -13.13 0.96
CA GLY A 35 16.52 -12.71 -0.04
C GLY A 35 16.98 -13.04 -1.45
N SER A 36 16.03 -13.23 -2.35
CA SER A 36 16.33 -13.43 -3.75
C SER A 36 16.64 -12.11 -4.44
N VAL A 37 17.65 -12.11 -5.30
CA VAL A 37 17.95 -11.02 -6.24
C VAL A 37 18.25 -11.62 -7.59
N ARG A 38 17.95 -10.88 -8.66
CA ARG A 38 18.24 -11.30 -10.04
C ARG A 38 19.64 -10.85 -10.44
N ASP A 39 20.51 -11.79 -10.69
CA ASP A 39 21.89 -11.51 -11.17
C ASP A 39 21.90 -11.21 -12.68
N TYR A 40 22.98 -10.61 -13.16
CA TYR A 40 23.16 -10.23 -14.57
C TYR A 40 23.18 -11.45 -15.54
N ASN A 41 23.52 -12.64 -15.04
CA ASN A 41 23.48 -13.91 -15.81
C ASN A 41 22.05 -14.49 -15.95
N GLY A 42 21.03 -13.84 -15.34
CA GLY A 42 19.64 -14.25 -15.37
C GLY A 42 19.21 -15.16 -14.21
N ASP A 43 20.14 -15.61 -13.39
CA ASP A 43 19.84 -16.39 -12.18
C ASP A 43 19.19 -15.52 -11.11
N SER A 44 18.42 -16.15 -10.24
CA SER A 44 17.76 -15.48 -9.09
C SER A 44 18.11 -16.18 -7.78
N PRO A 45 19.40 -16.16 -7.37
CA PRO A 45 19.83 -16.83 -6.17
C PRO A 45 19.28 -16.19 -4.89
N PHE A 46 19.09 -17.00 -3.85
CA PHE A 46 18.92 -16.51 -2.48
C PHE A 46 20.30 -16.19 -1.91
N VAL A 47 20.50 -14.92 -1.59
CA VAL A 47 21.80 -14.41 -1.13
C VAL A 47 21.69 -13.74 0.23
N ARG A 48 22.82 -13.64 0.92
CA ARG A 48 22.95 -12.85 2.13
C ARG A 48 22.83 -11.36 1.79
N GLN A 49 21.81 -10.70 2.34
CA GLN A 49 21.64 -9.26 2.24
C GLN A 49 21.98 -8.63 3.58
N ALA A 50 23.17 -8.03 3.67
CA ALA A 50 23.62 -7.31 4.87
C ALA A 50 23.24 -5.83 4.73
N ARG A 51 22.44 -5.29 5.65
CA ARG A 51 22.16 -3.85 5.73
C ARG A 51 22.96 -3.24 6.87
N ILE A 52 23.79 -2.26 6.55
CA ILE A 52 24.64 -1.56 7.51
C ILE A 52 24.04 -0.15 7.75
N GLY A 53 23.99 0.28 9.02
CA GLY A 53 23.59 1.62 9.39
C GLY A 53 24.53 2.68 8.84
N ASN A 54 24.03 3.90 8.68
CA ASN A 54 24.78 5.04 8.16
C ASN A 54 24.79 6.20 9.15
N PRO A 55 25.89 6.42 9.91
CA PRO A 55 26.01 7.52 10.85
C PRO A 55 25.97 8.92 10.24
N SER A 56 26.16 9.02 8.90
CA SER A 56 26.16 10.29 8.18
C SER A 56 24.77 10.76 7.72
N LEU A 57 23.70 10.04 8.11
CA LEU A 57 22.34 10.40 7.77
C LEU A 57 21.96 11.79 8.33
N LYS A 58 21.33 12.57 7.47
CA LYS A 58 20.75 13.88 7.82
C LYS A 58 19.27 13.73 8.16
N PRO A 59 18.68 14.65 8.94
CA PRO A 59 17.24 14.69 9.14
C PRO A 59 16.50 14.83 7.81
N ALA A 60 15.42 14.07 7.64
CA ALA A 60 14.45 14.28 6.57
C ALA A 60 13.55 15.46 6.94
N THR A 61 13.19 16.28 5.97
CA THR A 61 12.21 17.36 6.13
C THR A 61 11.11 17.24 5.08
N SER A 62 9.92 17.80 5.37
CA SER A 62 8.86 17.89 4.38
C SER A 62 8.08 19.19 4.49
N ASP A 63 7.61 19.67 3.34
CA ASP A 63 6.61 20.72 3.19
C ASP A 63 5.32 20.07 2.70
N ASN A 64 4.21 20.32 3.41
CA ASN A 64 2.93 19.69 3.18
C ASN A 64 1.87 20.75 2.87
N ILE A 65 1.08 20.51 1.82
CA ILE A 65 -0.10 21.31 1.47
C ILE A 65 -1.30 20.37 1.39
N ASN A 66 -2.40 20.78 2.01
CA ASN A 66 -3.69 20.09 1.89
C ASN A 66 -4.77 21.13 1.58
N ILE A 67 -5.65 20.82 0.61
CA ILE A 67 -6.80 21.63 0.23
C ILE A 67 -8.00 20.71 0.12
N GLY A 68 -9.04 20.95 0.92
CA GLY A 68 -10.19 20.08 1.00
C GLY A 68 -11.51 20.80 0.85
N LEU A 69 -12.49 20.10 0.27
CA LEU A 69 -13.88 20.48 0.16
C LEU A 69 -14.72 19.46 0.93
N ILE A 70 -15.57 19.95 1.81
CA ILE A 70 -16.55 19.12 2.52
C ILE A 70 -17.94 19.59 2.13
N PHE A 71 -18.79 18.65 1.71
CA PHE A 71 -20.21 18.83 1.50
C PHE A 71 -20.99 17.98 2.51
N GLU A 72 -21.92 18.61 3.23
CA GLU A 72 -22.78 17.94 4.22
C GLU A 72 -24.24 18.32 3.96
N ASN A 73 -25.11 17.33 3.82
CA ASN A 73 -26.53 17.52 3.62
C ASN A 73 -27.35 16.30 4.06
N GLN A 74 -28.27 16.47 5.00
CA GLN A 74 -29.31 15.49 5.40
C GLN A 74 -28.76 14.05 5.58
N GLY A 75 -27.70 13.88 6.41
CA GLY A 75 -27.12 12.56 6.69
C GLY A 75 -26.15 12.06 5.63
N GLN A 76 -25.82 12.88 4.64
CA GLN A 76 -24.78 12.65 3.67
C GLN A 76 -23.60 13.57 3.91
N ARG A 77 -22.38 13.02 3.80
CA ARG A 77 -21.14 13.77 3.87
C ARG A 77 -20.19 13.30 2.78
N LEU A 78 -19.70 14.25 1.98
CA LEU A 78 -18.64 14.05 1.00
C LEU A 78 -17.45 14.93 1.37
N SER A 79 -16.26 14.36 1.46
CA SER A 79 -15.00 15.08 1.58
C SER A 79 -14.10 14.74 0.39
N ILE A 80 -13.47 15.75 -0.19
CA ILE A 80 -12.48 15.62 -1.25
C ILE A 80 -11.28 16.44 -0.81
N ASP A 81 -10.13 15.81 -0.63
CA ASP A 81 -8.91 16.44 -0.13
C ASP A 81 -7.75 16.18 -1.09
N TYR A 82 -7.31 17.22 -1.77
CA TYR A 82 -6.05 17.22 -2.48
C TYR A 82 -4.90 17.45 -1.50
N TRP A 83 -3.84 16.67 -1.62
CA TRP A 83 -2.64 16.83 -0.82
C TRP A 83 -1.39 16.72 -1.69
N ASN A 84 -0.36 17.49 -1.31
CA ASN A 84 0.99 17.44 -1.90
C ASN A 84 2.01 17.51 -0.77
N ILE A 85 2.99 16.61 -0.82
CA ILE A 85 4.06 16.50 0.15
C ILE A 85 5.39 16.50 -0.61
N LYS A 86 6.26 17.45 -0.27
CA LYS A 86 7.63 17.55 -0.82
C LYS A 86 8.63 17.20 0.26
N TYR A 87 9.32 16.10 0.09
CA TYR A 87 10.39 15.66 0.99
C TYR A 87 11.76 16.13 0.48
N LYS A 88 12.64 16.43 1.43
CA LYS A 88 14.07 16.61 1.25
C LYS A 88 14.82 15.69 2.20
N ASN A 89 15.89 15.09 1.71
CA ASN A 89 16.70 14.14 2.49
C ASN A 89 15.88 12.98 3.09
N ARG A 90 14.88 12.48 2.36
CA ARG A 90 14.09 11.33 2.80
C ARG A 90 15.02 10.14 3.08
N ILE A 91 14.89 9.52 4.24
CA ILE A 91 15.77 8.41 4.64
C ILE A 91 15.21 7.12 4.05
N GLU A 92 15.97 6.51 3.16
CA GLU A 92 15.62 5.28 2.47
C GLU A 92 16.69 4.20 2.65
N ALA A 93 16.27 2.95 2.53
CA ALA A 93 17.17 1.81 2.47
C ALA A 93 17.53 1.53 1.01
N GLN A 94 18.80 1.35 0.70
CA GLN A 94 19.21 0.89 -0.62
C GLN A 94 18.59 -0.47 -0.94
N SER A 95 18.10 -0.63 -2.16
CA SER A 95 17.67 -1.92 -2.68
C SER A 95 18.91 -2.74 -3.14
N ALA A 96 19.00 -3.98 -2.70
CA ALA A 96 20.04 -4.90 -3.14
C ALA A 96 19.98 -5.08 -4.67
N GLN A 97 18.79 -5.11 -5.26
CA GLN A 97 18.61 -5.23 -6.70
C GLN A 97 19.13 -3.98 -7.44
N VAL A 98 18.87 -2.78 -6.90
CA VAL A 98 19.39 -1.53 -7.51
C VAL A 98 20.92 -1.52 -7.50
N ILE A 99 21.56 -1.91 -6.39
CA ILE A 99 23.02 -1.99 -6.30
C ILE A 99 23.56 -2.98 -7.35
N LEU A 100 22.93 -4.15 -7.44
CA LEU A 100 23.36 -5.19 -8.39
C LEU A 100 23.20 -4.75 -9.85
N ASN A 101 22.09 -4.06 -10.18
CA ASN A 101 21.83 -3.56 -11.52
C ASN A 101 22.79 -2.42 -11.93
N THR A 102 23.21 -1.56 -10.99
CA THR A 102 24.08 -0.42 -11.27
C THR A 102 25.56 -0.75 -11.20
N ALA A 103 25.95 -1.69 -10.33
CA ALA A 103 27.35 -2.06 -10.11
C ALA A 103 27.48 -3.56 -9.79
N PRO A 104 27.28 -4.47 -10.77
CA PRO A 104 27.19 -5.91 -10.53
C PRO A 104 28.48 -6.56 -9.97
N ASN A 105 29.61 -5.85 -10.08
CA ASN A 105 30.91 -6.25 -9.53
C ASN A 105 31.50 -5.17 -8.61
N GLY A 106 30.63 -4.29 -8.08
CA GLY A 106 31.05 -3.23 -7.15
C GLY A 106 31.40 -3.76 -5.75
N PRO A 107 31.95 -2.89 -4.87
CA PRO A 107 32.43 -3.27 -3.53
C PRO A 107 31.31 -3.76 -2.60
N SER A 108 30.05 -3.47 -2.90
CA SER A 108 28.89 -3.95 -2.15
C SER A 108 28.45 -5.36 -2.55
N ILE A 109 29.07 -5.95 -3.57
CA ILE A 109 28.71 -7.27 -4.08
C ILE A 109 29.78 -8.29 -3.64
N THR A 110 29.34 -9.42 -3.13
CA THR A 110 30.21 -10.53 -2.75
C THR A 110 29.93 -11.73 -3.65
N ARG A 111 30.98 -12.21 -4.33
CA ARG A 111 30.95 -13.42 -5.15
C ARG A 111 31.93 -14.47 -4.62
N ASN A 112 31.62 -15.75 -4.86
CA ASN A 112 32.53 -16.84 -4.54
C ASN A 112 33.61 -17.00 -5.62
N SER A 113 34.48 -18.02 -5.45
CA SER A 113 35.56 -18.35 -6.41
C SER A 113 35.05 -18.76 -7.80
N ASN A 114 33.81 -19.21 -7.91
CA ASN A 114 33.15 -19.57 -9.17
C ASN A 114 32.41 -18.39 -9.82
N ASN A 115 32.56 -17.19 -9.25
CA ASN A 115 31.82 -15.96 -9.64
C ASN A 115 30.31 -16.01 -9.36
N ASP A 116 29.83 -16.96 -8.55
CA ASP A 116 28.41 -16.98 -8.14
C ASP A 116 28.15 -15.88 -7.10
N LEU A 117 27.02 -15.20 -7.23
CA LEU A 117 26.58 -14.19 -6.27
C LEU A 117 26.20 -14.83 -4.94
N ILE A 118 26.86 -14.43 -3.84
CA ILE A 118 26.60 -14.94 -2.49
C ILE A 118 26.17 -13.89 -1.49
N GLY A 119 26.34 -12.61 -1.79
CA GLY A 119 25.94 -11.55 -0.89
C GLY A 119 25.87 -10.17 -1.52
N VAL A 120 25.00 -9.31 -0.94
CA VAL A 120 24.88 -7.89 -1.27
C VAL A 120 24.86 -7.10 0.03
N THR A 121 25.71 -6.07 0.13
CA THR A 121 25.72 -5.14 1.26
C THR A 121 24.98 -3.87 0.86
N THR A 122 24.01 -3.47 1.69
CA THR A 122 23.20 -2.26 1.50
C THR A 122 23.37 -1.33 2.68
N THR A 123 22.99 -0.05 2.53
CA THR A 123 22.98 0.91 3.62
C THR A 123 21.74 1.82 3.53
N TYR A 124 21.52 2.65 4.53
CA TYR A 124 20.57 3.74 4.46
C TYR A 124 21.21 4.98 3.82
N PHE A 125 20.42 5.77 3.12
CA PHE A 125 20.86 7.01 2.48
C PHE A 125 19.77 8.09 2.56
N ASN A 126 20.17 9.35 2.35
CA ASN A 126 19.22 10.42 2.18
C ASN A 126 18.92 10.61 0.69
N GLU A 127 17.68 10.34 0.29
CA GLU A 127 17.18 10.64 -1.04
C GLU A 127 16.99 12.16 -1.18
N GLU A 128 17.55 12.75 -2.23
CA GLU A 128 17.67 14.22 -2.38
C GLU A 128 16.32 14.91 -2.35
N SER A 129 15.38 14.43 -3.15
CA SER A 129 14.00 14.92 -3.15
C SER A 129 13.00 13.83 -3.51
N THR A 130 11.82 13.90 -2.93
CA THR A 130 10.66 13.07 -3.29
C THR A 130 9.43 13.96 -3.25
N GLU A 131 8.62 13.93 -4.28
CA GLU A 131 7.34 14.63 -4.29
C GLU A 131 6.19 13.64 -4.45
N VAL A 132 5.20 13.74 -3.56
CA VAL A 132 4.03 12.86 -3.55
C VAL A 132 2.77 13.71 -3.59
N SER A 133 1.86 13.43 -4.52
CA SER A 133 0.57 14.10 -4.58
C SER A 133 -0.57 13.14 -4.88
N GLY A 134 -1.76 13.51 -4.41
CA GLY A 134 -2.94 12.71 -4.60
C GLY A 134 -4.20 13.39 -4.11
N VAL A 135 -5.30 12.63 -4.21
CA VAL A 135 -6.61 13.04 -3.69
C VAL A 135 -7.19 11.91 -2.87
N ASP A 136 -7.70 12.25 -1.69
CA ASP A 136 -8.53 11.39 -0.88
C ASP A 136 -10.00 11.77 -1.02
N TYR A 137 -10.84 10.75 -1.17
CA TYR A 137 -12.29 10.86 -1.19
C TYR A 137 -12.86 10.11 0.00
N SER A 138 -13.79 10.73 0.71
CA SER A 138 -14.58 10.06 1.75
C SER A 138 -16.05 10.44 1.55
N TYR A 139 -16.90 9.43 1.45
CA TYR A 139 -18.34 9.58 1.35
C TYR A 139 -19.02 8.73 2.39
N ASP A 140 -19.86 9.36 3.23
CA ASP A 140 -20.68 8.70 4.23
C ASP A 140 -22.13 9.08 4.00
N SER A 141 -23.03 8.10 4.06
CA SER A 141 -24.47 8.33 3.88
C SER A 141 -25.31 7.35 4.69
N LEU A 142 -26.33 7.88 5.32
CA LEU A 142 -27.46 7.09 5.81
C LEU A 142 -28.47 6.95 4.65
N LEU A 143 -28.41 5.82 3.92
CA LEU A 143 -29.24 5.57 2.74
C LEU A 143 -30.71 5.33 3.10
N VAL A 144 -30.94 4.60 4.18
CA VAL A 144 -32.26 4.26 4.71
C VAL A 144 -32.23 4.39 6.22
N SER A 145 -33.29 4.97 6.79
CA SER A 145 -33.55 4.88 8.22
C SER A 145 -35.06 4.68 8.40
N SER A 146 -35.42 3.49 8.85
CA SER A 146 -36.83 3.07 8.93
C SER A 146 -37.04 2.04 10.04
N SER A 147 -38.11 2.22 10.81
CA SER A 147 -38.52 1.23 11.82
C SER A 147 -38.88 -0.15 11.21
N LYS A 148 -39.29 -0.18 9.93
CA LYS A 148 -39.67 -1.40 9.22
C LYS A 148 -38.46 -2.14 8.61
N TYR A 149 -37.47 -1.41 8.08
CA TYR A 149 -36.36 -1.98 7.31
C TYR A 149 -35.01 -1.81 7.99
N GLY A 150 -34.96 -1.10 9.12
CA GLY A 150 -33.73 -0.76 9.83
C GLY A 150 -32.97 0.40 9.17
N ASP A 151 -31.69 0.50 9.55
CA ASP A 151 -30.78 1.53 9.07
C ASP A 151 -29.79 0.91 8.07
N ILE A 152 -29.63 1.54 6.90
CA ILE A 152 -28.60 1.20 5.91
C ILE A 152 -27.64 2.38 5.79
N LYS A 153 -26.38 2.14 6.09
CA LYS A 153 -25.27 3.11 5.99
C LYS A 153 -24.28 2.68 4.93
N LEU A 154 -23.85 3.62 4.11
CA LEU A 154 -22.79 3.45 3.13
C LEU A 154 -21.61 4.37 3.47
N SER A 155 -20.42 3.81 3.53
CA SER A 155 -19.16 4.55 3.66
C SER A 155 -18.22 4.15 2.52
N ILE A 156 -17.67 5.12 1.79
CA ILE A 156 -16.69 4.89 0.73
C ILE A 156 -15.48 5.75 1.01
N ASN A 157 -14.29 5.12 1.04
CA ASN A 157 -13.01 5.81 1.13
C ASN A 157 -12.16 5.41 -0.08
N ALA A 158 -11.58 6.40 -0.74
CA ALA A 158 -10.72 6.16 -1.89
C ALA A 158 -9.52 7.11 -1.86
N THR A 159 -8.35 6.58 -2.19
CA THR A 159 -7.14 7.35 -2.44
C THR A 159 -6.73 7.18 -3.89
N VAL A 160 -6.48 8.28 -4.58
CA VAL A 160 -5.92 8.32 -5.93
C VAL A 160 -4.58 9.04 -5.89
N LEU A 161 -3.51 8.31 -6.14
CA LEU A 161 -2.17 8.88 -6.29
C LEU A 161 -2.01 9.47 -7.69
N PHE A 162 -1.54 10.71 -7.81
CA PHE A 162 -1.20 11.33 -9.07
C PHE A 162 0.27 11.15 -9.37
N GLU A 163 1.11 11.42 -8.39
CA GLU A 163 2.55 11.41 -8.51
C GLU A 163 3.21 10.84 -7.25
N PHE A 164 4.29 10.14 -7.49
CA PHE A 164 5.31 9.78 -6.51
C PHE A 164 6.64 9.92 -7.26
N LEU A 165 7.17 11.13 -7.29
CA LEU A 165 8.38 11.47 -8.00
C LEU A 165 9.60 11.19 -7.14
N THR A 166 10.52 10.39 -7.65
CA THR A 166 11.84 10.16 -7.05
C THR A 166 12.94 10.47 -8.05
N PRO A 167 14.18 10.73 -7.61
CA PRO A 167 15.30 10.81 -8.52
C PRO A 167 15.39 9.58 -9.41
N ALA A 168 15.73 9.80 -10.68
CA ALA A 168 15.95 8.70 -11.62
C ALA A 168 17.20 7.90 -11.24
N LEU A 169 17.12 6.58 -11.41
CA LEU A 169 18.30 5.71 -11.31
C LEU A 169 19.15 5.81 -12.59
N ALA A 170 20.42 5.49 -12.50
CA ALA A 170 21.37 5.60 -13.62
C ALA A 170 20.95 4.83 -14.89
N ASN A 171 20.11 3.81 -14.76
CA ASN A 171 19.58 2.99 -15.85
C ASN A 171 18.18 3.43 -16.35
N GLU A 172 17.61 4.51 -15.85
CA GLU A 172 16.25 4.96 -16.19
C GLU A 172 16.20 6.08 -17.24
N GLY A 173 17.31 6.41 -17.86
CA GLY A 173 17.39 7.41 -18.92
C GLY A 173 17.88 8.78 -18.43
N LEU A 174 17.54 9.84 -19.20
CA LEU A 174 18.04 11.21 -18.97
C LEU A 174 17.10 12.07 -18.12
N GLU A 175 15.99 11.52 -17.64
CA GLU A 175 15.06 12.25 -16.77
C GLU A 175 15.67 12.43 -15.39
N ASN A 176 15.53 13.62 -14.80
CA ASN A 176 16.00 13.88 -13.44
C ASN A 176 15.10 13.26 -12.37
N MET A 177 13.80 13.15 -12.66
CA MET A 177 12.78 12.62 -11.74
C MET A 177 11.86 11.66 -12.49
N VAL A 178 11.48 10.56 -11.84
CA VAL A 178 10.61 9.52 -12.41
C VAL A 178 9.38 9.33 -11.54
N ASN A 179 8.20 9.31 -12.18
CA ASN A 179 6.95 8.97 -11.48
C ASN A 179 6.83 7.46 -11.26
N ARG A 180 6.70 7.04 -10.00
CA ARG A 180 6.62 5.65 -9.55
C ARG A 180 5.19 5.11 -9.47
N VAL A 181 4.17 5.94 -9.61
CA VAL A 181 2.75 5.54 -9.50
C VAL A 181 2.35 4.59 -10.64
N GLY A 182 1.54 3.60 -10.32
CA GLY A 182 1.06 2.59 -11.27
C GLY A 182 2.13 1.58 -11.69
N LYS A 183 3.14 1.35 -10.86
CA LYS A 183 4.29 0.47 -11.15
C LYS A 183 4.61 -0.46 -9.98
N PHE A 184 5.18 -1.62 -10.29
CA PHE A 184 5.68 -2.60 -9.32
C PHE A 184 6.93 -2.10 -8.56
N ASN A 185 7.77 -1.29 -9.24
CA ASN A 185 8.95 -0.64 -8.65
C ASN A 185 9.98 -1.58 -8.00
N TYR A 186 10.00 -2.86 -8.38
CA TYR A 186 10.90 -3.83 -7.74
C TYR A 186 12.39 -3.48 -7.91
N ASP A 187 12.77 -3.01 -9.10
CA ASP A 187 14.16 -2.65 -9.43
C ASP A 187 14.53 -1.20 -9.00
N THR A 188 13.79 -0.66 -8.04
CA THR A 188 14.00 0.69 -7.49
C THR A 188 14.05 0.66 -5.96
N ASN A 189 14.33 1.79 -5.31
CA ASN A 189 14.24 1.92 -3.86
C ASN A 189 12.79 2.18 -3.37
N THR A 190 11.82 2.23 -4.29
CA THR A 190 10.41 2.52 -4.01
C THR A 190 9.60 1.21 -3.97
N HIS A 191 8.56 1.18 -3.15
CA HIS A 191 7.61 0.07 -3.12
C HIS A 191 6.60 0.11 -4.28
N SER A 192 5.85 -0.97 -4.46
CA SER A 192 4.72 -1.04 -5.39
C SER A 192 3.67 0.02 -5.06
N LEU A 193 3.27 0.80 -6.07
CA LEU A 193 2.36 1.94 -5.90
C LEU A 193 1.16 1.84 -6.88
N PRO A 194 0.13 1.03 -6.58
CA PRO A 194 -1.13 1.08 -7.32
C PRO A 194 -1.71 2.50 -7.33
N LYS A 195 -2.25 2.93 -8.47
CA LYS A 195 -2.75 4.30 -8.62
C LYS A 195 -3.98 4.59 -7.76
N LYS A 196 -4.89 3.62 -7.63
CA LYS A 196 -6.12 3.76 -6.84
C LYS A 196 -6.27 2.62 -5.84
N LYS A 197 -6.75 2.99 -4.65
CA LYS A 197 -7.27 2.05 -3.65
C LYS A 197 -8.62 2.57 -3.19
N ILE A 198 -9.62 1.68 -3.17
CA ILE A 198 -10.99 2.02 -2.79
C ILE A 198 -11.46 1.00 -1.77
N ASN A 199 -12.09 1.49 -0.72
CA ASN A 199 -12.77 0.68 0.29
C ASN A 199 -14.21 1.17 0.42
N ALA A 200 -15.19 0.30 0.17
CA ALA A 200 -16.61 0.60 0.29
C ALA A 200 -17.24 -0.33 1.32
N PHE A 201 -17.90 0.26 2.28
CA PHE A 201 -18.48 -0.43 3.42
C PHE A 201 -19.98 -0.15 3.49
N LEU A 202 -20.81 -1.21 3.39
CA LEU A 202 -22.25 -1.16 3.54
C LEU A 202 -22.63 -1.87 4.84
N LYS A 203 -23.29 -1.13 5.74
CA LYS A 203 -23.78 -1.65 7.00
C LYS A 203 -25.30 -1.58 7.06
N TRP A 204 -25.91 -2.71 7.39
CA TRP A 204 -27.34 -2.81 7.69
C TRP A 204 -27.55 -3.24 9.13
N ASN A 205 -28.38 -2.47 9.87
CA ASN A 205 -28.79 -2.79 11.23
C ASN A 205 -30.32 -2.82 11.30
N HIS A 206 -30.87 -3.90 11.81
CA HIS A 206 -32.30 -4.01 12.06
C HIS A 206 -32.58 -4.95 13.23
N LEU A 207 -33.23 -4.43 14.27
CA LEU A 207 -33.48 -5.19 15.50
C LEU A 207 -32.15 -5.76 16.08
N ASP A 208 -32.09 -7.07 16.23
CA ASP A 208 -30.97 -7.82 16.75
C ASP A 208 -29.97 -8.28 15.67
N TYR A 209 -30.16 -7.85 14.41
CA TYR A 209 -29.29 -8.22 13.29
C TYR A 209 -28.39 -7.07 12.86
N GLU A 210 -27.15 -7.40 12.55
CA GLU A 210 -26.18 -6.53 11.90
C GLU A 210 -25.54 -7.28 10.72
N ILE A 211 -25.56 -6.67 9.55
CA ILE A 211 -24.88 -7.19 8.36
C ILE A 211 -23.91 -6.14 7.84
N ASP A 212 -22.65 -6.53 7.70
CA ASP A 212 -21.60 -5.70 7.15
C ASP A 212 -21.08 -6.33 5.86
N LEU A 213 -21.08 -5.58 4.78
CA LEU A 213 -20.44 -5.93 3.51
C LEU A 213 -19.33 -4.91 3.23
N ASN A 214 -18.11 -5.40 3.06
CA ASN A 214 -16.95 -4.58 2.71
C ASN A 214 -16.42 -4.99 1.33
N ALA A 215 -16.21 -4.01 0.44
CA ALA A 215 -15.58 -4.21 -0.86
C ALA A 215 -14.26 -3.44 -0.89
N ARG A 216 -13.15 -4.14 -1.17
CA ARG A 216 -11.80 -3.58 -1.24
C ARG A 216 -11.27 -3.72 -2.66
N HIS A 217 -10.98 -2.59 -3.29
CA HIS A 217 -10.42 -2.55 -4.65
C HIS A 217 -9.02 -1.96 -4.65
N ILE A 218 -8.12 -2.62 -5.38
CA ILE A 218 -6.77 -2.16 -5.69
C ILE A 218 -6.65 -2.11 -7.21
N ASP A 219 -6.25 -0.95 -7.74
CA ASP A 219 -6.07 -0.77 -9.18
C ASP A 219 -4.92 -1.65 -9.71
N GLY A 220 -5.01 -2.07 -10.95
CA GLY A 220 -3.92 -2.76 -11.63
C GLY A 220 -2.74 -1.82 -11.90
N TYR A 221 -1.55 -2.39 -12.07
CA TYR A 221 -0.33 -1.63 -12.31
C TYR A 221 0.66 -2.38 -13.21
N LYS A 222 1.70 -1.68 -13.67
CA LYS A 222 2.66 -2.24 -14.61
C LYS A 222 3.76 -3.03 -13.90
N ASN A 223 4.08 -4.21 -14.42
CA ASN A 223 5.34 -4.86 -14.18
C ASN A 223 6.38 -4.27 -15.17
N GLN A 224 7.43 -3.63 -14.65
CA GLN A 224 8.48 -3.05 -15.50
C GLN A 224 9.45 -4.12 -16.01
N ARG A 225 9.45 -5.31 -15.41
CA ARG A 225 10.25 -6.44 -15.86
C ARG A 225 9.60 -7.08 -17.09
N PRO A 226 10.33 -7.25 -18.21
CA PRO A 226 9.78 -7.85 -19.40
C PRO A 226 9.44 -9.33 -19.17
N VAL A 227 8.26 -9.73 -19.58
CA VAL A 227 7.85 -11.12 -19.58
C VAL A 227 8.55 -11.84 -20.73
N THR A 228 9.34 -12.88 -20.42
CA THR A 228 10.04 -13.70 -21.42
C THR A 228 9.06 -14.63 -22.17
N GLY A 229 9.52 -15.24 -23.27
CA GLY A 229 8.71 -16.18 -24.05
C GLY A 229 8.10 -17.32 -23.22
N LEU A 230 8.85 -17.87 -22.27
CA LEU A 230 8.37 -18.92 -21.35
C LEU A 230 7.27 -18.35 -20.42
N GLY A 231 7.45 -17.17 -19.87
CA GLY A 231 6.44 -16.51 -19.05
C GLY A 231 5.16 -16.23 -19.83
N LEU A 232 5.26 -15.78 -21.09
CA LEU A 232 4.11 -15.56 -21.97
C LEU A 232 3.35 -16.87 -22.23
N SER A 233 4.05 -18.01 -22.41
CA SER A 233 3.42 -19.31 -22.61
C SER A 233 2.63 -19.80 -21.37
N TYR A 234 2.98 -19.35 -20.17
CA TYR A 234 2.25 -19.58 -18.92
C TYR A 234 1.18 -18.51 -18.63
N GLY A 235 0.92 -17.60 -19.57
CA GLY A 235 -0.15 -16.59 -19.46
C GLY A 235 0.21 -15.39 -18.56
N TYR A 236 1.48 -15.18 -18.23
CA TYR A 236 1.90 -13.97 -17.54
C TYR A 236 1.84 -12.74 -18.47
N LYS A 237 1.58 -11.58 -17.90
CA LYS A 237 1.47 -10.29 -18.59
C LYS A 237 2.46 -9.29 -18.03
N ASN A 238 2.74 -8.23 -18.80
CA ASN A 238 3.50 -7.06 -18.30
C ASN A 238 2.65 -6.15 -17.37
N THR A 239 1.45 -6.59 -17.00
CA THR A 239 0.54 -5.90 -16.09
C THR A 239 0.13 -6.84 -14.98
N ILE A 240 -0.03 -6.28 -13.78
CA ILE A 240 -0.66 -6.92 -12.64
C ILE A 240 -2.10 -6.46 -12.67
N ASP A 241 -3.03 -7.41 -12.74
CA ASP A 241 -4.46 -7.11 -12.85
C ASP A 241 -4.98 -6.42 -11.58
N SER A 242 -6.10 -5.72 -11.68
CA SER A 242 -6.77 -5.15 -10.51
C SER A 242 -7.30 -6.26 -9.59
N PHE A 243 -7.41 -5.94 -8.30
CA PHE A 243 -7.86 -6.89 -7.30
C PHE A 243 -9.07 -6.33 -6.55
N LEU A 244 -10.18 -7.07 -6.59
CA LEU A 244 -11.42 -6.70 -5.91
C LEU A 244 -11.88 -7.87 -5.05
N VAL A 245 -11.95 -7.66 -3.75
CA VAL A 245 -12.42 -8.65 -2.79
C VAL A 245 -13.58 -8.13 -1.97
N PHE A 246 -14.47 -9.03 -1.58
CA PHE A 246 -15.61 -8.74 -0.73
C PHE A 246 -15.47 -9.51 0.59
N ASP A 247 -15.74 -8.83 1.70
CA ASP A 247 -15.81 -9.44 3.02
C ASP A 247 -17.25 -9.29 3.53
N LEU A 248 -17.77 -10.33 4.19
CA LEU A 248 -19.11 -10.36 4.76
C LEU A 248 -19.04 -10.65 6.26
N SER A 249 -19.79 -9.91 7.04
CA SER A 249 -20.02 -10.19 8.46
C SER A 249 -21.50 -10.21 8.76
N LEU A 250 -21.95 -11.25 9.47
CA LEU A 250 -23.32 -11.42 9.93
C LEU A 250 -23.27 -11.54 11.44
N LYS A 251 -23.95 -10.64 12.15
CA LYS A 251 -24.04 -10.68 13.60
C LYS A 251 -25.49 -10.73 14.02
N ARG A 252 -25.77 -11.54 15.06
CA ARG A 252 -27.05 -11.54 15.77
C ARG A 252 -26.82 -11.48 17.27
N THR A 253 -27.56 -10.58 17.93
CA THR A 253 -27.59 -10.44 19.38
C THR A 253 -28.81 -11.16 19.94
N PHE A 254 -28.61 -12.05 20.89
CA PHE A 254 -29.66 -12.72 21.64
C PHE A 254 -29.73 -12.14 23.05
N ILE A 255 -30.91 -11.64 23.42
CA ILE A 255 -31.15 -11.11 24.76
C ILE A 255 -31.68 -12.21 25.63
N LEU A 256 -31.01 -12.47 26.76
CA LEU A 256 -31.36 -13.46 27.76
C LEU A 256 -31.72 -12.76 29.07
N GLU A 257 -32.39 -13.47 30.00
CA GLU A 257 -32.66 -12.92 31.34
C GLU A 257 -31.38 -12.60 32.14
N SER A 258 -30.27 -13.29 31.84
CA SER A 258 -28.98 -13.15 32.53
C SER A 258 -27.92 -12.36 31.75
N GLY A 259 -28.25 -11.77 30.62
CA GLY A 259 -27.28 -11.04 29.80
C GLY A 259 -27.55 -11.13 28.30
N GLU A 260 -26.54 -10.85 27.50
CA GLU A 260 -26.63 -10.83 26.04
C GLU A 260 -25.59 -11.78 25.41
N ILE A 261 -26.00 -12.45 24.33
CA ILE A 261 -25.08 -13.26 23.50
C ILE A 261 -24.99 -12.65 22.12
N ASP A 262 -23.79 -12.32 21.70
CA ASP A 262 -23.48 -11.96 20.32
C ASP A 262 -22.88 -13.16 19.58
N LEU A 263 -23.54 -13.58 18.51
CA LEU A 263 -23.00 -14.57 17.57
C LEU A 263 -22.64 -13.87 16.27
N LYS A 264 -21.36 -13.92 15.86
CA LYS A 264 -20.85 -13.28 14.64
C LYS A 264 -20.17 -14.30 13.74
N LEU A 265 -20.67 -14.42 12.51
CA LEU A 265 -20.01 -15.10 11.40
C LEU A 265 -19.27 -14.06 10.57
N SER A 266 -18.00 -14.31 10.25
CA SER A 266 -17.19 -13.44 9.40
C SER A 266 -16.58 -14.26 8.28
N ILE A 267 -16.67 -13.74 7.05
CA ILE A 267 -16.08 -14.33 5.85
C ILE A 267 -15.24 -13.25 5.18
N ILE A 268 -13.93 -13.40 5.22
CA ILE A 268 -12.99 -12.56 4.48
C ILE A 268 -12.77 -13.18 3.12
N ASN A 269 -12.75 -12.36 2.08
CA ASN A 269 -12.64 -12.79 0.68
C ASN A 269 -13.76 -13.79 0.31
N LEU A 270 -14.99 -13.31 0.32
CA LEU A 270 -16.22 -14.09 0.15
C LEU A 270 -16.21 -14.98 -1.11
N PHE A 271 -15.63 -14.49 -2.20
CA PHE A 271 -15.62 -15.17 -3.49
C PHE A 271 -14.34 -15.97 -3.75
N ASP A 272 -13.42 -16.02 -2.77
CA ASP A 272 -12.14 -16.75 -2.86
C ASP A 272 -11.26 -16.25 -4.02
N GLU A 273 -11.23 -14.93 -4.22
CA GLU A 273 -10.44 -14.30 -5.27
C GLU A 273 -8.95 -14.50 -4.99
N SER A 274 -8.20 -14.95 -5.99
CA SER A 274 -6.77 -15.19 -5.89
C SER A 274 -5.98 -13.92 -6.15
N ALA A 275 -4.86 -13.73 -5.45
CA ALA A 275 -3.94 -12.62 -5.69
C ALA A 275 -3.49 -12.60 -7.17
N PRO A 276 -3.46 -11.41 -7.83
CA PRO A 276 -3.04 -11.30 -9.22
C PRO A 276 -1.63 -11.83 -9.44
N ARG A 277 -1.45 -12.61 -10.52
CA ARG A 277 -0.17 -13.22 -10.85
C ARG A 277 0.84 -12.18 -11.32
N LEU A 278 2.06 -12.29 -10.83
CA LEU A 278 3.18 -11.45 -11.16
C LEU A 278 4.34 -12.30 -11.68
N TYR A 279 4.79 -12.01 -12.91
CA TYR A 279 5.98 -12.64 -13.48
C TYR A 279 7.24 -12.07 -12.85
N ASP A 280 8.18 -12.96 -12.53
CA ASP A 280 9.51 -12.61 -12.02
C ASP A 280 9.44 -11.86 -10.67
N ALA A 281 8.46 -12.19 -9.84
CA ALA A 281 8.51 -11.85 -8.42
C ALA A 281 9.59 -12.70 -7.75
N PRO A 282 10.41 -12.12 -6.85
CA PRO A 282 11.57 -12.83 -6.32
C PRO A 282 11.22 -14.04 -5.45
N ASP A 283 10.13 -13.96 -4.70
CA ASP A 283 9.82 -14.96 -3.68
C ASP A 283 8.53 -15.73 -3.99
N PHE A 284 7.57 -15.09 -4.67
CA PHE A 284 6.23 -15.62 -4.93
C PHE A 284 5.72 -15.19 -6.30
N SER A 285 4.71 -15.89 -6.83
CA SER A 285 4.09 -15.55 -8.10
C SER A 285 3.09 -14.38 -8.02
N PHE A 286 3.18 -13.53 -6.99
CA PHE A 286 2.33 -12.35 -6.75
C PHE A 286 3.10 -11.29 -5.95
N ASP A 287 2.56 -10.06 -5.90
CA ASP A 287 3.15 -8.96 -5.14
C ASP A 287 2.75 -9.02 -3.65
N THR A 288 3.62 -9.54 -2.80
CA THR A 288 3.42 -9.68 -1.36
C THR A 288 3.28 -8.37 -0.59
N ARG A 289 3.65 -7.24 -1.19
CA ARG A 289 3.57 -5.91 -0.58
C ARG A 289 2.18 -5.28 -0.71
N VAL A 290 1.37 -5.80 -1.64
CA VAL A 290 0.08 -5.20 -2.02
C VAL A 290 -1.08 -6.17 -1.83
N HIS A 291 -0.88 -7.46 -2.09
CA HIS A 291 -1.94 -8.46 -2.15
C HIS A 291 -1.83 -9.50 -1.04
N ASP A 292 -2.97 -9.93 -0.53
CA ASP A 292 -3.10 -11.01 0.45
C ASP A 292 -3.38 -12.34 -0.27
N PRO A 293 -2.51 -13.36 -0.13
CA PRO A 293 -2.67 -14.63 -0.84
C PRO A 293 -3.57 -15.65 -0.11
N ARG A 294 -4.04 -15.34 1.10
CA ARG A 294 -4.67 -16.34 1.98
C ARG A 294 -5.99 -16.92 1.46
N GLY A 295 -6.58 -16.33 0.41
CA GLY A 295 -7.89 -16.75 -0.09
C GLY A 295 -9.02 -16.48 0.90
N ARG A 296 -10.06 -17.32 0.90
CA ARG A 296 -11.22 -17.18 1.79
C ARG A 296 -10.90 -17.65 3.20
N ILE A 297 -11.24 -16.80 4.18
CA ILE A 297 -11.12 -17.13 5.60
C ILE A 297 -12.49 -17.00 6.24
N THR A 298 -12.92 -18.02 6.96
CA THR A 298 -14.20 -18.02 7.70
C THR A 298 -13.91 -18.12 9.19
N GLY A 299 -14.57 -17.27 9.96
CA GLY A 299 -14.47 -17.25 11.42
C GLY A 299 -15.83 -17.13 12.09
N ILE A 300 -15.98 -17.75 13.25
CA ILE A 300 -17.14 -17.60 14.12
C ILE A 300 -16.65 -17.04 15.45
N ASN A 301 -17.33 -15.98 15.91
CA ASN A 301 -17.07 -15.38 17.23
C ASN A 301 -18.35 -15.50 18.06
N PHE A 302 -18.15 -15.87 19.33
CA PHE A 302 -19.18 -15.93 20.34
C PHE A 302 -18.74 -15.05 21.51
N GLU A 303 -19.58 -14.08 21.87
CA GLU A 303 -19.33 -13.18 23.00
C GLU A 303 -20.55 -13.19 23.92
N TYR A 304 -20.33 -13.42 25.21
CA TYR A 304 -21.35 -13.32 26.25
C TYR A 304 -21.06 -12.09 27.12
N ARG A 305 -22.07 -11.25 27.29
CA ARG A 305 -22.04 -10.07 28.18
C ARG A 305 -23.09 -10.22 29.25
N HIS A 306 -22.64 -10.21 30.51
CA HIS A 306 -23.49 -10.32 31.70
C HIS A 306 -24.01 -8.95 32.14
#